data_ea4f293f841257a9d40cdc36303001c9
#
_entry.id   ea4f293f841257a9d40cdc36303001c9
#
_cell.length_a   1.000
_cell.length_b   1.000
_cell.length_c   1.000
_cell.angle_alpha   90.00
_cell.angle_beta   90.00
_cell.angle_gamma   90.00
#
_symmetry.space_group_name_H-M   'P 1'
#
loop_
_entity.id
_entity.type
_entity.pdbx_description
1 polymer ?
#
loop_
_entity_poly.entity_id
_entity_poly.type
_entity_poly.pdbx_seq_one_letter_code
_entity_poly.pdbx_strand_id
1 'polypeptide(L)'
;FWRCALSALALMCVFSVKAQPVNSANMDPYLWLEEVQGDKALAWLRERNAVSTALLQAQPLFADNRAKVLEVLNNRDQIPRVTRRGDYLYNFWRDAKNPRGLWRRTHLEEYRKVQPKWDVLIDLDALGKAENENWVWGGSDCLAPDYNRCLISVSRGGADAKVTREFDIAKREFVKDGFYLPEAKSQLDWVDINTVYVGTDFGPGSMTRSGYARIIK
;
A
#
# COMPACT_ATOMS: atom_id res chain seq x y z
N PHE A 1 -64.03 -10.72 50.09
CA PHE A 1 -62.93 -10.04 49.40
C PHE A 1 -62.01 -11.09 48.77
N TRP A 2 -62.21 -11.39 47.49
CA TRP A 2 -61.47 -12.39 46.75
C TRP A 2 -60.41 -11.71 45.91
N ARG A 3 -59.19 -12.11 46.12
CA ARG A 3 -58.03 -11.72 45.29
C ARG A 3 -57.80 -12.87 44.27
N CYS A 4 -58.08 -12.61 43.01
CA CYS A 4 -57.61 -13.49 41.89
C CYS A 4 -56.16 -13.15 41.56
N ALA A 5 -55.28 -14.10 41.79
CA ALA A 5 -53.90 -14.05 41.22
C ALA A 5 -53.88 -14.72 39.86
N LEU A 6 -53.68 -13.95 38.80
CA LEU A 6 -53.40 -14.47 37.45
C LEU A 6 -51.91 -14.70 37.32
N SER A 7 -51.53 -15.99 37.27
CA SER A 7 -50.16 -16.42 36.93
C SER A 7 -50.04 -16.47 35.40
N ALA A 8 -49.31 -15.53 34.85
CA ALA A 8 -48.94 -15.57 33.41
C ALA A 8 -47.76 -16.54 33.21
N LEU A 9 -48.02 -17.68 32.61
CA LEU A 9 -46.99 -18.64 32.19
C LEU A 9 -46.38 -18.18 30.84
N ALA A 10 -45.20 -17.59 30.86
CA ALA A 10 -44.47 -17.25 29.66
C ALA A 10 -43.83 -18.50 29.04
N LEU A 11 -44.39 -18.95 27.93
CA LEU A 11 -43.87 -20.05 27.13
C LEU A 11 -42.66 -19.55 26.33
N MET A 12 -41.44 -19.79 26.80
CA MET A 12 -40.22 -19.55 26.01
C MET A 12 -40.07 -20.61 24.93
N CYS A 13 -40.47 -20.28 23.69
CA CYS A 13 -40.11 -21.09 22.53
C CYS A 13 -38.62 -20.94 22.21
N VAL A 14 -37.80 -21.90 22.62
CA VAL A 14 -36.38 -22.01 22.19
C VAL A 14 -36.38 -22.52 20.76
N PHE A 15 -36.23 -21.61 19.81
CA PHE A 15 -35.97 -21.98 18.42
C PHE A 15 -34.50 -22.48 18.33
N SER A 16 -34.32 -23.78 18.32
CA SER A 16 -33.07 -24.41 17.95
C SER A 16 -32.81 -24.19 16.46
N VAL A 17 -32.03 -23.18 16.11
CA VAL A 17 -31.52 -23.06 14.74
C VAL A 17 -30.52 -24.17 14.51
N LYS A 18 -30.95 -25.24 13.88
CA LYS A 18 -30.05 -26.28 13.36
C LYS A 18 -29.26 -25.65 12.23
N ALA A 19 -27.94 -25.46 12.42
CA ALA A 19 -27.05 -25.16 11.32
C ALA A 19 -27.20 -26.28 10.26
N GLN A 20 -27.63 -25.91 9.06
CA GLN A 20 -27.68 -26.87 7.96
C GLN A 20 -26.26 -27.32 7.64
N PRO A 21 -26.00 -28.60 7.43
CA PRO A 21 -24.70 -29.06 6.97
C PRO A 21 -24.40 -28.37 5.62
N VAL A 22 -23.25 -27.70 5.55
CA VAL A 22 -22.75 -27.13 4.28
C VAL A 22 -22.64 -28.30 3.30
N ASN A 23 -23.46 -28.29 2.26
CA ASN A 23 -23.48 -29.33 1.25
C ASN A 23 -22.12 -29.31 0.54
N SER A 24 -21.35 -30.36 0.65
CA SER A 24 -20.01 -30.50 0.03
C SER A 24 -20.02 -30.35 -1.50
N ALA A 25 -21.21 -30.43 -2.13
CA ALA A 25 -21.40 -30.19 -3.56
C ALA A 25 -21.25 -28.70 -3.98
N ASN A 26 -21.23 -27.76 -3.03
CA ASN A 26 -21.06 -26.32 -3.27
C ASN A 26 -19.73 -25.77 -2.73
N MET A 27 -18.74 -26.59 -2.45
CA MET A 27 -17.40 -26.10 -2.13
C MET A 27 -16.76 -25.52 -3.39
N ASP A 28 -16.27 -24.29 -3.27
CA ASP A 28 -15.48 -23.65 -4.32
C ASP A 28 -14.28 -24.53 -4.71
N PRO A 29 -14.19 -25.03 -5.95
CA PRO A 29 -13.09 -25.88 -6.40
C PRO A 29 -11.75 -25.12 -6.49
N TYR A 30 -11.77 -23.80 -6.32
CA TYR A 30 -10.60 -22.93 -6.43
C TYR A 30 -10.11 -22.38 -5.09
N LEU A 31 -10.58 -22.87 -3.94
CA LEU A 31 -10.09 -22.45 -2.61
C LEU A 31 -8.56 -22.49 -2.45
N TRP A 32 -7.89 -23.41 -3.16
CA TRP A 32 -6.43 -23.49 -3.18
C TRP A 32 -5.74 -22.26 -3.79
N LEU A 33 -6.45 -21.42 -4.54
CA LEU A 33 -5.92 -20.11 -5.04
C LEU A 33 -5.81 -19.06 -3.93
N GLU A 34 -6.46 -19.26 -2.78
CA GLU A 34 -6.31 -18.39 -1.61
C GLU A 34 -4.90 -18.52 -0.96
N GLU A 35 -4.16 -19.58 -1.30
CA GLU A 35 -2.76 -19.75 -0.90
C GLU A 35 -1.85 -18.87 -1.76
N VAL A 36 -1.77 -17.58 -1.43
CA VAL A 36 -1.09 -16.54 -2.22
C VAL A 36 0.36 -16.90 -2.59
N GLN A 37 1.06 -17.64 -1.72
CA GLN A 37 2.45 -18.09 -1.92
C GLN A 37 2.53 -19.61 -2.21
N GLY A 38 1.38 -20.27 -2.40
CA GLY A 38 1.32 -21.71 -2.68
C GLY A 38 1.87 -22.05 -4.07
N ASP A 39 2.76 -23.05 -4.16
CA ASP A 39 3.38 -23.45 -5.43
C ASP A 39 2.36 -23.78 -6.51
N LYS A 40 1.26 -24.46 -6.15
CA LYS A 40 0.17 -24.82 -7.07
C LYS A 40 -0.54 -23.55 -7.61
N ALA A 41 -0.85 -22.59 -6.75
CA ALA A 41 -1.50 -21.35 -7.14
C ALA A 41 -0.58 -20.52 -8.05
N LEU A 42 0.68 -20.39 -7.70
CA LEU A 42 1.67 -19.66 -8.49
C LEU A 42 1.95 -20.35 -9.84
N ALA A 43 1.99 -21.68 -9.91
CA ALA A 43 2.16 -22.41 -11.17
C ALA A 43 0.98 -22.19 -12.11
N TRP A 44 -0.24 -22.32 -11.60
CA TRP A 44 -1.46 -22.05 -12.36
C TRP A 44 -1.50 -20.61 -12.88
N LEU A 45 -1.17 -19.64 -12.02
CA LEU A 45 -1.14 -18.23 -12.39
C LEU A 45 -0.14 -17.98 -13.54
N ARG A 46 1.07 -18.54 -13.45
CA ARG A 46 2.08 -18.43 -14.51
C ARG A 46 1.59 -18.99 -15.84
N GLU A 47 0.94 -20.17 -15.82
CA GLU A 47 0.36 -20.78 -17.02
C GLU A 47 -0.73 -19.90 -17.64
N ARG A 48 -1.66 -19.39 -16.83
CA ARG A 48 -2.74 -18.49 -17.31
C ARG A 48 -2.19 -17.18 -17.85
N ASN A 49 -1.20 -16.59 -17.17
CA ASN A 49 -0.54 -15.38 -17.63
C ASN A 49 0.19 -15.59 -18.97
N ALA A 50 0.83 -16.72 -19.18
CA ALA A 50 1.48 -17.01 -20.47
C ALA A 50 0.47 -17.04 -21.62
N VAL A 51 -0.69 -17.70 -21.44
CA VAL A 51 -1.76 -17.73 -22.44
C VAL A 51 -2.33 -16.34 -22.69
N SER A 52 -2.67 -15.60 -21.65
CA SER A 52 -3.25 -14.25 -21.76
C SER A 52 -2.27 -13.27 -22.40
N THR A 53 -1.00 -13.33 -22.02
CA THR A 53 0.05 -12.47 -22.58
C THR A 53 0.25 -12.75 -24.06
N ALA A 54 0.33 -14.02 -24.48
CA ALA A 54 0.48 -14.39 -25.87
C ALA A 54 -0.72 -13.90 -26.72
N LEU A 55 -1.95 -14.09 -26.21
CA LEU A 55 -3.17 -13.64 -26.89
C LEU A 55 -3.20 -12.11 -27.08
N LEU A 56 -2.87 -11.35 -26.03
CA LEU A 56 -2.88 -9.89 -26.06
C LEU A 56 -1.77 -9.33 -26.96
N GLN A 57 -0.56 -9.89 -26.86
CA GLN A 57 0.58 -9.43 -27.65
C GLN A 57 0.44 -9.75 -29.13
N ALA A 58 -0.34 -10.77 -29.49
CA ALA A 58 -0.66 -11.10 -30.88
C ALA A 58 -1.65 -10.12 -31.55
N GLN A 59 -2.27 -9.21 -30.77
CA GLN A 59 -3.20 -8.25 -31.35
C GLN A 59 -2.48 -7.20 -32.22
N PRO A 60 -3.00 -6.86 -33.41
CA PRO A 60 -2.30 -5.98 -34.37
C PRO A 60 -1.88 -4.61 -33.81
N LEU A 61 -2.70 -4.04 -32.90
CA LEU A 61 -2.43 -2.73 -32.31
C LEU A 61 -1.63 -2.76 -31.00
N PHE A 62 -1.26 -3.94 -30.50
CA PHE A 62 -0.60 -4.06 -29.19
C PHE A 62 0.75 -3.33 -29.17
N ALA A 63 1.62 -3.58 -30.15
CA ALA A 63 2.96 -2.99 -30.23
C ALA A 63 2.90 -1.46 -30.33
N ASP A 64 2.03 -0.94 -31.21
CA ASP A 64 1.87 0.51 -31.39
C ASP A 64 1.30 1.20 -30.14
N ASN A 65 0.28 0.60 -29.53
CA ASN A 65 -0.30 1.14 -28.30
C ASN A 65 0.70 1.11 -27.14
N ARG A 66 1.47 0.03 -27.00
CA ARG A 66 2.54 -0.06 -26.02
C ARG A 66 3.60 1.03 -26.21
N ALA A 67 4.02 1.27 -27.46
CA ALA A 67 4.99 2.31 -27.77
C ALA A 67 4.46 3.71 -27.42
N LYS A 68 3.23 4.03 -27.81
CA LYS A 68 2.58 5.32 -27.49
C LYS A 68 2.40 5.54 -25.99
N VAL A 69 1.98 4.51 -25.26
CA VAL A 69 1.85 4.58 -23.78
C VAL A 69 3.23 4.84 -23.15
N LEU A 70 4.27 4.14 -23.62
CA LEU A 70 5.62 4.34 -23.11
C LEU A 70 6.15 5.76 -23.41
N GLU A 71 5.87 6.31 -24.58
CA GLU A 71 6.20 7.69 -24.94
C GLU A 71 5.54 8.69 -23.99
N VAL A 72 4.24 8.53 -23.70
CA VAL A 72 3.50 9.37 -22.73
C VAL A 72 4.08 9.26 -21.33
N LEU A 73 4.40 8.04 -20.86
CA LEU A 73 4.96 7.81 -19.53
C LEU A 73 6.38 8.39 -19.38
N ASN A 74 7.15 8.45 -20.47
CA ASN A 74 8.51 9.00 -20.48
C ASN A 74 8.55 10.49 -20.85
N ASN A 75 7.39 11.12 -21.09
CA ASN A 75 7.34 12.53 -21.45
C ASN A 75 7.88 13.38 -20.30
N ARG A 76 8.81 14.31 -20.62
CA ARG A 76 9.44 15.23 -19.67
C ARG A 76 8.68 16.54 -19.48
N ASP A 77 7.73 16.82 -20.36
CA ASP A 77 6.90 18.05 -20.31
C ASP A 77 5.73 17.93 -19.32
N GLN A 78 5.75 16.85 -18.49
CA GLN A 78 4.77 16.68 -17.43
C GLN A 78 4.91 17.79 -16.37
N ILE A 79 3.78 18.38 -15.99
CA ILE A 79 3.73 19.33 -14.86
C ILE A 79 3.91 18.51 -13.56
N PRO A 80 4.97 18.77 -12.78
CA PRO A 80 5.17 18.06 -11.51
C PRO A 80 4.03 18.36 -10.54
N ARG A 81 3.27 17.34 -10.13
CA ARG A 81 2.29 17.49 -9.05
C ARG A 81 3.03 17.65 -7.73
N VAL A 82 2.66 18.65 -6.95
CA VAL A 82 3.36 18.98 -5.72
C VAL A 82 2.44 18.98 -4.50
N THR A 83 2.98 18.60 -3.36
CA THR A 83 2.37 18.76 -2.03
C THR A 83 3.17 19.81 -1.27
N ARG A 84 2.52 20.87 -0.76
CA ARG A 84 3.20 21.87 0.05
C ARG A 84 3.37 21.37 1.49
N ARG A 85 4.61 21.51 2.02
CA ARG A 85 4.94 21.28 3.44
C ARG A 85 5.89 22.40 3.87
N GLY A 86 5.39 23.29 4.72
CA GLY A 86 6.13 24.51 5.08
C GLY A 86 6.45 25.35 3.84
N ASP A 87 7.73 25.66 3.67
CA ASP A 87 8.26 26.47 2.57
C ASP A 87 8.61 25.66 1.32
N TYR A 88 8.47 24.33 1.39
CA TYR A 88 8.83 23.43 0.31
C TYR A 88 7.62 22.84 -0.41
N LEU A 89 7.82 22.60 -1.70
CA LEU A 89 6.93 21.85 -2.58
C LEU A 89 7.57 20.48 -2.84
N TYR A 90 6.92 19.42 -2.37
CA TYR A 90 7.37 18.03 -2.52
C TYR A 90 6.73 17.38 -3.73
N ASN A 91 7.52 16.57 -4.45
CA ASN A 91 7.09 15.88 -5.65
C ASN A 91 7.68 14.47 -5.67
N PHE A 92 6.93 13.52 -6.21
CA PHE A 92 7.46 12.24 -6.62
C PHE A 92 7.51 12.21 -8.15
N TRP A 93 8.72 12.05 -8.69
CA TRP A 93 8.99 12.14 -10.12
C TRP A 93 9.47 10.82 -10.67
N ARG A 94 8.95 10.44 -11.86
CA ARG A 94 9.39 9.28 -12.63
C ARG A 94 9.65 9.69 -14.07
N ASP A 95 10.71 9.15 -14.63
CA ASP A 95 11.05 9.27 -16.04
C ASP A 95 11.87 8.05 -16.51
N ALA A 96 12.33 8.08 -17.78
CA ALA A 96 13.12 7.00 -18.35
C ALA A 96 14.46 6.75 -17.63
N LYS A 97 15.02 7.76 -16.94
CA LYS A 97 16.28 7.63 -16.19
C LYS A 97 16.04 7.11 -14.77
N ASN A 98 14.88 7.42 -14.21
CA ASN A 98 14.50 7.09 -12.84
C ASN A 98 13.17 6.33 -12.87
N PRO A 99 13.14 5.08 -13.35
CA PRO A 99 11.91 4.32 -13.53
C PRO A 99 11.22 3.95 -12.21
N ARG A 100 11.98 3.84 -11.11
CA ARG A 100 11.42 3.66 -9.77
C ARG A 100 11.06 4.99 -9.13
N GLY A 101 11.76 6.06 -9.47
CA GLY A 101 11.42 7.44 -9.17
C GLY A 101 12.24 8.10 -8.09
N LEU A 102 12.06 9.41 -8.06
CA LEU A 102 12.74 10.33 -7.13
C LEU A 102 11.72 10.99 -6.22
N TRP A 103 11.87 10.89 -4.92
CA TRP A 103 11.21 11.78 -3.99
C TRP A 103 12.06 13.01 -3.78
N ARG A 104 11.53 14.18 -4.13
CA ARG A 104 12.28 15.43 -4.22
C ARG A 104 11.45 16.61 -3.75
N ARG A 105 12.11 17.73 -3.47
CA ARG A 105 11.45 18.97 -3.08
C ARG A 105 12.10 20.18 -3.73
N THR A 106 11.42 21.31 -3.74
CA THR A 106 11.93 22.59 -4.19
C THR A 106 11.20 23.74 -3.49
N HIS A 107 11.70 24.95 -3.56
CA HIS A 107 11.00 26.15 -3.11
C HIS A 107 10.05 26.67 -4.19
N LEU A 108 9.03 27.44 -3.80
CA LEU A 108 8.04 28.00 -4.72
C LEU A 108 8.69 28.84 -5.83
N GLU A 109 9.69 29.66 -5.49
CA GLU A 109 10.38 30.51 -6.47
C GLU A 109 11.15 29.69 -7.52
N GLU A 110 11.71 28.56 -7.13
CA GLU A 110 12.33 27.62 -8.07
C GLU A 110 11.29 26.91 -8.94
N TYR A 111 10.17 26.49 -8.32
CA TYR A 111 9.09 25.79 -9.03
C TYR A 111 8.48 26.60 -10.17
N ARG A 112 8.46 27.94 -10.03
CA ARG A 112 7.95 28.88 -11.06
C ARG A 112 8.85 29.02 -12.28
N LYS A 113 10.11 28.52 -12.21
CA LYS A 113 11.04 28.60 -13.32
C LYS A 113 10.73 27.55 -14.39
N VAL A 114 11.07 27.82 -15.62
CA VAL A 114 10.94 26.87 -16.74
C VAL A 114 11.70 25.56 -16.47
N GLN A 115 12.84 25.67 -15.79
CA GLN A 115 13.67 24.53 -15.37
C GLN A 115 13.97 24.64 -13.87
N PRO A 116 13.07 24.16 -13.01
CA PRO A 116 13.24 24.23 -11.57
C PRO A 116 14.37 23.28 -11.11
N LYS A 117 15.17 23.77 -10.16
CA LYS A 117 16.13 22.92 -9.45
C LYS A 117 15.42 22.16 -8.35
N TRP A 118 15.61 20.85 -8.34
CA TRP A 118 15.02 19.94 -7.36
C TRP A 118 16.09 19.41 -6.40
N ASP A 119 15.78 19.45 -5.13
CA ASP A 119 16.52 18.81 -4.07
C ASP A 119 16.02 17.37 -3.92
N VAL A 120 16.84 16.38 -4.32
CA VAL A 120 16.49 14.95 -4.22
C VAL A 120 16.71 14.47 -2.80
N LEU A 121 15.66 13.93 -2.20
CA LEU A 121 15.64 13.37 -0.85
C LEU A 121 15.87 11.86 -0.88
N ILE A 122 15.15 11.15 -1.76
CA ILE A 122 15.29 9.71 -1.96
C ILE A 122 15.30 9.42 -3.47
N ASP A 123 16.34 8.72 -3.91
CA ASP A 123 16.40 8.05 -5.20
C ASP A 123 16.01 6.58 -4.98
N LEU A 124 14.84 6.19 -5.49
CA LEU A 124 14.29 4.88 -5.22
C LEU A 124 14.98 3.76 -6.03
N ASP A 125 15.56 4.10 -7.19
CA ASP A 125 16.37 3.17 -7.99
C ASP A 125 17.69 2.89 -7.25
N ALA A 126 18.35 3.90 -6.71
CA ALA A 126 19.57 3.76 -5.92
C ALA A 126 19.30 2.99 -4.60
N LEU A 127 18.21 3.30 -3.90
CA LEU A 127 17.81 2.61 -2.68
C LEU A 127 17.57 1.11 -2.94
N GLY A 128 16.79 0.79 -3.98
CA GLY A 128 16.51 -0.59 -4.36
C GLY A 128 17.77 -1.38 -4.70
N LYS A 129 18.72 -0.75 -5.40
CA LYS A 129 20.02 -1.35 -5.71
C LYS A 129 20.86 -1.58 -4.46
N ALA A 130 20.90 -0.62 -3.54
CA ALA A 130 21.70 -0.72 -2.31
C ALA A 130 21.17 -1.83 -1.38
N GLU A 131 19.85 -2.00 -1.30
CA GLU A 131 19.19 -2.98 -0.44
C GLU A 131 18.88 -4.31 -1.13
N ASN A 132 19.19 -4.44 -2.43
CA ASN A 132 18.84 -5.59 -3.28
C ASN A 132 17.33 -5.89 -3.26
N GLU A 133 16.52 -4.84 -3.33
CA GLU A 133 15.06 -4.91 -3.24
C GLU A 133 14.39 -4.22 -4.42
N ASN A 134 13.22 -4.76 -4.82
CA ASN A 134 12.40 -4.16 -5.88
C ASN A 134 11.43 -3.12 -5.30
N TRP A 135 11.97 -2.04 -4.70
CA TRP A 135 11.17 -1.03 -4.06
C TRP A 135 10.30 -0.24 -5.03
N VAL A 136 9.04 -0.06 -4.65
CA VAL A 136 8.06 0.83 -5.28
C VAL A 136 7.56 1.83 -4.23
N TRP A 137 7.44 3.09 -4.63
CA TRP A 137 7.01 4.16 -3.75
C TRP A 137 5.59 3.94 -3.22
N GLY A 138 5.43 3.94 -1.91
CA GLY A 138 4.16 3.78 -1.20
C GLY A 138 3.61 5.06 -0.58
N GLY A 139 4.43 6.11 -0.49
CA GLY A 139 4.04 7.39 0.07
C GLY A 139 4.96 7.94 1.14
N SER A 140 4.67 9.17 1.57
CA SER A 140 5.36 9.84 2.67
C SER A 140 4.37 10.59 3.53
N ASP A 141 4.43 10.40 4.83
CA ASP A 141 3.72 11.16 5.83
C ASP A 141 4.72 11.90 6.72
N CYS A 142 4.66 13.24 6.78
CA CYS A 142 5.65 14.07 7.43
C CYS A 142 5.04 14.84 8.58
N LEU A 143 5.69 14.77 9.74
CA LEU A 143 5.25 15.41 10.98
C LEU A 143 5.28 16.94 10.86
N ALA A 144 4.12 17.57 11.00
CA ALA A 144 4.00 19.01 11.11
C ALA A 144 4.49 19.50 12.50
N PRO A 145 4.90 20.75 12.64
CA PRO A 145 4.89 21.84 11.64
C PRO A 145 6.18 21.96 10.83
N ASP A 146 7.30 21.38 11.26
CA ASP A 146 8.62 21.56 10.65
C ASP A 146 8.86 20.59 9.47
N TYR A 147 8.11 19.49 9.39
CA TYR A 147 8.18 18.47 8.35
C TYR A 147 9.57 17.83 8.18
N ASN A 148 10.40 17.84 9.23
CA ASN A 148 11.74 17.30 9.18
C ASN A 148 11.79 15.77 9.38
N ARG A 149 10.76 15.18 9.98
CA ARG A 149 10.61 13.73 10.15
C ARG A 149 9.45 13.23 9.31
N CYS A 150 9.70 12.17 8.55
CA CYS A 150 8.70 11.57 7.68
C CYS A 150 8.69 10.04 7.82
N LEU A 151 7.51 9.46 7.76
CA LEU A 151 7.30 8.03 7.62
C LEU A 151 7.25 7.73 6.11
N ILE A 152 8.23 7.01 5.63
CA ILE A 152 8.37 6.64 4.22
C ILE A 152 7.92 5.21 4.04
N SER A 153 6.89 5.01 3.23
CA SER A 153 6.37 3.69 2.89
C SER A 153 6.86 3.26 1.52
N VAL A 154 7.37 2.04 1.44
CA VAL A 154 7.79 1.38 0.20
C VAL A 154 7.23 -0.05 0.15
N SER A 155 6.93 -0.55 -1.04
CA SER A 155 6.42 -1.92 -1.22
C SER A 155 7.32 -2.72 -2.14
N ARG A 156 7.38 -4.04 -1.94
CA ARG A 156 8.09 -4.95 -2.85
C ARG A 156 7.26 -5.17 -4.10
N GLY A 157 7.80 -4.76 -5.24
CA GLY A 157 7.14 -4.94 -6.54
C GLY A 157 5.81 -4.20 -6.74
N GLY A 158 5.40 -3.31 -5.81
CA GLY A 158 4.13 -2.59 -5.87
C GLY A 158 2.96 -3.32 -5.21
N ALA A 159 3.23 -4.27 -4.31
CA ALA A 159 2.21 -4.94 -3.50
C ALA A 159 1.47 -3.95 -2.56
N ASP A 160 0.28 -4.33 -2.09
CA ASP A 160 -0.49 -3.56 -1.11
C ASP A 160 0.20 -3.49 0.25
N ALA A 161 0.92 -4.55 0.62
CA ALA A 161 1.72 -4.57 1.83
C ALA A 161 2.95 -3.68 1.68
N LYS A 162 3.28 -2.91 2.70
CA LYS A 162 4.35 -1.91 2.69
C LYS A 162 5.25 -2.08 3.91
N VAL A 163 6.52 -1.79 3.71
CA VAL A 163 7.48 -1.51 4.78
C VAL A 163 7.46 0.00 5.00
N THR A 164 7.38 0.45 6.25
CA THR A 164 7.44 1.88 6.57
C THR A 164 8.60 2.15 7.50
N ARG A 165 9.36 3.19 7.18
CA ARG A 165 10.56 3.61 7.92
C ARG A 165 10.57 5.10 8.16
N GLU A 166 11.04 5.51 9.33
CA GLU A 166 11.27 6.92 9.64
C GLU A 166 12.47 7.46 8.87
N PHE A 167 12.33 8.65 8.32
CA PHE A 167 13.32 9.34 7.52
C PHE A 167 13.56 10.76 8.04
N ASP A 168 14.83 11.15 8.19
CA ASP A 168 15.25 12.49 8.55
C ASP A 168 15.56 13.30 7.28
N ILE A 169 14.76 14.32 7.02
CA ILE A 169 14.89 15.16 5.84
C ILE A 169 16.20 15.95 5.83
N ALA A 170 16.61 16.48 6.98
CA ALA A 170 17.83 17.31 7.08
C ALA A 170 19.08 16.48 6.85
N LYS A 171 19.11 15.25 7.37
CA LYS A 171 20.23 14.32 7.20
C LYS A 171 20.15 13.51 5.90
N ARG A 172 18.97 13.42 5.27
CA ARG A 172 18.67 12.61 4.08
C ARG A 172 18.96 11.12 4.29
N GLU A 173 18.62 10.61 5.47
CA GLU A 173 18.85 9.21 5.82
C GLU A 173 17.67 8.63 6.62
N PHE A 174 17.50 7.32 6.55
CA PHE A 174 16.59 6.61 7.43
C PHE A 174 17.15 6.63 8.86
N VAL A 175 16.27 6.92 9.83
CA VAL A 175 16.65 6.99 11.25
C VAL A 175 16.94 5.58 11.76
N LYS A 176 18.14 5.34 12.26
CA LYS A 176 18.64 4.01 12.63
C LYS A 176 17.75 3.30 13.65
N ASP A 177 17.32 4.01 14.69
CA ASP A 177 16.47 3.48 15.76
C ASP A 177 15.11 4.19 15.77
N GLY A 178 14.67 4.67 14.60
CA GLY A 178 13.39 5.32 14.39
C GLY A 178 12.23 4.34 14.20
N PHE A 179 11.06 4.86 13.89
CA PHE A 179 9.90 4.04 13.60
C PHE A 179 10.13 3.12 12.41
N TYR A 180 9.90 1.85 12.64
CA TYR A 180 9.97 0.80 11.63
C TYR A 180 8.75 -0.12 11.71
N LEU A 181 8.01 -0.26 10.62
CA LEU A 181 6.95 -1.25 10.47
C LEU A 181 7.36 -2.27 9.42
N PRO A 182 7.37 -3.57 9.78
CA PRO A 182 7.59 -4.64 8.81
C PRO A 182 6.46 -4.69 7.78
N GLU A 183 6.68 -5.47 6.74
CA GLU A 183 5.75 -5.56 5.61
C GLU A 183 4.36 -6.03 6.03
N ALA A 184 3.39 -5.14 5.91
CA ALA A 184 1.98 -5.41 6.16
C ALA A 184 1.11 -4.35 5.45
N LYS A 185 -0.20 -4.59 5.37
CA LYS A 185 -1.17 -3.55 4.95
C LYS A 185 -1.42 -2.61 6.12
N SER A 186 -0.39 -1.83 6.44
CA SER A 186 -0.38 -0.93 7.58
C SER A 186 -0.98 0.43 7.25
N GLN A 187 -1.59 1.05 8.26
CA GLN A 187 -1.98 2.45 8.28
C GLN A 187 -1.33 3.10 9.49
N LEU A 188 -0.83 4.31 9.34
CA LEU A 188 -0.17 5.02 10.44
C LEU A 188 -0.30 6.53 10.24
N ASP A 189 -0.28 7.23 11.37
CA ASP A 189 -0.35 8.68 11.47
C ASP A 189 0.48 9.16 12.65
N TRP A 190 1.10 10.34 12.51
CA TRP A 190 1.83 10.97 13.57
C TRP A 190 0.91 11.53 14.68
N VAL A 191 1.25 11.29 15.95
CA VAL A 191 0.74 12.04 17.08
C VAL A 191 1.74 13.15 17.44
N ASP A 192 3.00 12.76 17.62
CA ASP A 192 4.16 13.63 17.87
C ASP A 192 5.45 12.92 17.45
N ILE A 193 6.62 13.53 17.72
CA ILE A 193 7.92 13.01 17.30
C ILE A 193 8.25 11.62 17.90
N ASN A 194 7.63 11.24 18.99
CA ASN A 194 7.88 9.99 19.72
C ASN A 194 6.71 9.00 19.62
N THR A 195 5.58 9.42 19.01
CA THR A 195 4.33 8.65 19.05
C THR A 195 3.64 8.63 17.69
N VAL A 196 3.21 7.46 17.27
CA VAL A 196 2.39 7.25 16.08
C VAL A 196 1.18 6.38 16.41
N TYR A 197 0.05 6.63 15.79
CA TYR A 197 -1.04 5.66 15.72
C TYR A 197 -0.76 4.66 14.61
N VAL A 198 -0.90 3.37 14.91
CA VAL A 198 -0.59 2.29 13.96
C VAL A 198 -1.70 1.25 13.93
N GLY A 199 -2.23 0.99 12.75
CA GLY A 199 -2.98 -0.21 12.43
C GLY A 199 -2.12 -1.11 11.56
N THR A 200 -1.70 -2.27 12.09
CA THR A 200 -0.80 -3.20 11.38
C THR A 200 -1.03 -4.65 11.86
N ASP A 201 -0.20 -5.57 11.41
CA ASP A 201 -0.16 -6.92 11.94
C ASP A 201 0.55 -6.95 13.31
N PHE A 202 -0.23 -7.11 14.36
CA PHE A 202 0.23 -7.30 15.75
C PHE A 202 0.19 -8.77 16.17
N GLY A 203 0.06 -9.70 15.24
CA GLY A 203 -0.06 -11.12 15.51
C GLY A 203 -1.51 -11.65 15.45
N PRO A 204 -1.76 -12.85 15.98
CA PRO A 204 -3.04 -13.53 15.84
C PRO A 204 -4.25 -12.68 16.24
N GLY A 205 -5.24 -12.59 15.35
CA GLY A 205 -6.49 -11.86 15.57
C GLY A 205 -6.43 -10.35 15.30
N SER A 206 -5.25 -9.79 15.01
CA SER A 206 -5.08 -8.37 14.70
C SER A 206 -5.44 -7.97 13.28
N MET A 207 -5.55 -8.96 12.37
CA MET A 207 -5.84 -8.74 10.97
C MET A 207 -7.16 -9.38 10.54
N THR A 208 -7.76 -8.85 9.47
CA THR A 208 -8.85 -9.51 8.75
C THR A 208 -8.29 -10.66 7.90
N ARG A 209 -9.16 -11.52 7.37
CA ARG A 209 -8.76 -12.57 6.41
C ARG A 209 -8.10 -12.00 5.14
N SER A 210 -8.47 -10.79 4.73
CA SER A 210 -7.89 -10.08 3.59
C SER A 210 -6.64 -9.27 3.92
N GLY A 211 -6.10 -9.39 5.14
CA GLY A 211 -4.84 -8.77 5.56
C GLY A 211 -4.92 -7.28 5.91
N TYR A 212 -6.11 -6.77 6.27
CA TYR A 212 -6.25 -5.40 6.79
C TYR A 212 -6.28 -5.39 8.32
N ALA A 213 -5.70 -4.36 8.92
CA ALA A 213 -5.67 -4.20 10.37
C ALA A 213 -7.09 -4.05 10.95
N ARG A 214 -7.33 -4.74 12.07
CA ARG A 214 -8.56 -4.65 12.88
C ARG A 214 -8.36 -3.86 14.16
N ILE A 215 -7.12 -3.63 14.52
CA ILE A 215 -6.70 -3.01 15.78
C ILE A 215 -5.79 -1.85 15.45
N ILE A 216 -6.01 -0.72 16.13
CA ILE A 216 -5.13 0.45 16.11
C ILE A 216 -4.54 0.58 17.51
N LYS A 217 -3.27 0.83 17.62
CA LYS A 217 -2.54 1.10 18.85
C LYS A 217 -1.78 2.40 18.76
#